data_e0036f3338ff681897dedfdbc1aefad8
#
_entry.id   e0036f3338ff681897dedfdbc1aefad8
#
_cell.length_a   1.000
_cell.length_b   1.000
_cell.length_c   1.000
_cell.angle_alpha   90.00
_cell.angle_beta   90.00
_cell.angle_gamma   90.00
#
_symmetry.space_group_name_H-M   'P 1'
#
loop_
_entity.id
_entity.type
_entity.pdbx_description
1 polymer ?
#
loop_
_entity_poly.entity_id
_entity_poly.type
_entity_poly.pdbx_seq_one_letter_code
_entity_poly.pdbx_strand_id
1 'polypeptide(L)'
;MLVRFPILLAAAWLAALIPASAQEASDPELIGELMAFHGSEAIVSAMSTHCYETTGLDSAYKTANDNWYLRNIGFLDLADRVIARLGGTSEAEQSAAETYGGTQIMSAYNQAEDKDTFCRAFVEQVESGALDIDKQLPAALAKAQAIASQ
;
A
#
# COMPACT_ATOMS: atom_id res chain seq x y z
N MET A 1 -80.45 11.42 25.84
CA MET A 1 -79.49 11.98 24.90
C MET A 1 -78.10 11.59 25.35
N LEU A 2 -77.54 10.58 24.69
CA LEU A 2 -76.17 10.06 24.99
C LEU A 2 -75.23 10.65 23.99
N VAL A 3 -74.31 11.49 24.47
CA VAL A 3 -73.22 12.02 23.67
C VAL A 3 -72.02 11.08 23.78
N ARG A 4 -71.69 10.38 22.67
CA ARG A 4 -70.51 9.53 22.56
C ARG A 4 -69.31 10.38 22.13
N PHE A 5 -68.31 10.46 22.95
CA PHE A 5 -66.99 10.98 22.58
C PHE A 5 -66.12 9.86 22.00
N PRO A 6 -65.53 10.03 20.84
CA PRO A 6 -64.51 9.11 20.36
C PRO A 6 -63.14 9.46 20.95
N ILE A 7 -62.49 8.47 21.56
CA ILE A 7 -61.11 8.54 22.04
C ILE A 7 -60.19 8.39 20.84
N LEU A 8 -59.48 9.47 20.47
CA LEU A 8 -58.42 9.42 19.49
C LEU A 8 -57.12 8.89 20.15
N LEU A 9 -56.77 7.65 19.86
CA LEU A 9 -55.47 7.06 20.19
C LEU A 9 -54.41 7.63 19.21
N ALA A 10 -53.62 8.57 19.70
CA ALA A 10 -52.43 9.03 19.02
C ALA A 10 -51.31 7.99 19.23
N ALA A 11 -51.06 7.18 18.23
CA ALA A 11 -49.90 6.29 18.21
C ALA A 11 -48.65 7.10 17.90
N ALA A 12 -47.83 7.37 18.92
CA ALA A 12 -46.54 7.97 18.75
C ALA A 12 -45.55 6.95 18.17
N TRP A 13 -45.20 7.10 16.90
CA TRP A 13 -44.12 6.36 16.26
C TRP A 13 -42.80 6.95 16.73
N LEU A 14 -42.13 6.32 17.67
CA LEU A 14 -40.73 6.55 17.97
C LEU A 14 -39.92 5.95 16.83
N ALA A 15 -39.57 6.77 15.85
CA ALA A 15 -38.54 6.45 14.88
C ALA A 15 -37.22 6.36 15.63
N ALA A 16 -36.74 5.17 15.92
CA ALA A 16 -35.41 4.92 16.38
C ALA A 16 -34.43 5.33 15.26
N LEU A 17 -33.83 6.47 15.42
CA LEU A 17 -32.65 6.87 14.62
C LEU A 17 -31.51 5.93 15.02
N ILE A 18 -31.38 4.82 14.32
CA ILE A 18 -30.17 4.01 14.33
C ILE A 18 -29.14 4.87 13.61
N PRO A 19 -28.03 5.29 14.26
CA PRO A 19 -26.95 5.89 13.52
C PRO A 19 -26.49 4.84 12.52
N ALA A 20 -26.65 5.11 11.24
CA ALA A 20 -25.98 4.37 10.20
C ALA A 20 -24.48 4.58 10.47
N SER A 21 -23.85 3.62 11.13
CA SER A 21 -22.41 3.49 11.11
C SER A 21 -22.08 3.38 9.63
N ALA A 22 -21.53 4.45 9.07
CA ALA A 22 -20.95 4.41 7.74
C ALA A 22 -19.80 3.40 7.85
N GLN A 23 -20.11 2.16 7.52
CA GLN A 23 -19.12 1.15 7.26
C GLN A 23 -18.39 1.68 6.04
N GLU A 24 -17.19 2.21 6.25
CA GLU A 24 -16.34 2.65 5.14
C GLU A 24 -16.32 1.47 4.17
N ALA A 25 -16.91 1.68 3.00
CA ALA A 25 -16.97 0.65 1.99
C ALA A 25 -15.54 0.23 1.69
N SER A 26 -15.27 -1.07 1.72
CA SER A 26 -13.99 -1.60 1.24
C SER A 26 -13.73 -1.02 -0.14
N ASP A 27 -12.60 -0.34 -0.31
CA ASP A 27 -12.13 0.16 -1.60
C ASP A 27 -11.06 -0.81 -2.11
N PRO A 28 -11.46 -1.85 -2.87
CA PRO A 28 -10.53 -2.87 -3.35
C PRO A 28 -9.50 -2.31 -4.31
N GLU A 29 -9.82 -1.21 -5.02
CA GLU A 29 -8.86 -0.55 -5.89
C GLU A 29 -7.76 0.13 -5.07
N LEU A 30 -8.14 0.87 -4.04
CA LEU A 30 -7.17 1.50 -3.15
C LEU A 30 -6.34 0.46 -2.39
N ILE A 31 -6.95 -0.62 -1.93
CA ILE A 31 -6.22 -1.73 -1.31
C ILE A 31 -5.15 -2.27 -2.26
N GLY A 32 -5.49 -2.49 -3.53
CA GLY A 32 -4.53 -2.91 -4.55
C GLY A 32 -3.41 -1.89 -4.80
N GLU A 33 -3.74 -0.60 -4.84
CA GLU A 33 -2.75 0.49 -4.95
C GLU A 33 -1.79 0.51 -3.74
N LEU A 34 -2.29 0.27 -2.54
CA LEU A 34 -1.48 0.24 -1.31
C LEU A 34 -0.63 -1.04 -1.21
N MET A 35 -1.13 -2.18 -1.71
CA MET A 35 -0.31 -3.39 -1.83
C MET A 35 0.90 -3.20 -2.75
N ALA A 36 0.82 -2.28 -3.73
CA ALA A 36 1.96 -1.95 -4.56
C ALA A 36 3.13 -1.30 -3.79
N PHE A 37 2.91 -0.79 -2.57
CA PHE A 37 4.00 -0.32 -1.70
C PHE A 37 4.93 -1.48 -1.31
N HIS A 38 4.36 -2.64 -0.97
CA HIS A 38 5.12 -3.87 -0.71
C HIS A 38 5.77 -4.41 -1.99
N GLY A 39 5.12 -4.24 -3.14
CA GLY A 39 5.73 -4.53 -4.43
C GLY A 39 6.99 -3.68 -4.69
N SER A 40 6.98 -2.41 -4.30
CA SER A 40 8.14 -1.52 -4.42
C SER A 40 9.28 -1.95 -3.48
N GLU A 41 8.96 -2.35 -2.26
CA GLU A 41 9.93 -2.94 -1.33
C GLU A 41 10.59 -4.18 -1.92
N ALA A 42 9.78 -5.09 -2.47
CA ALA A 42 10.27 -6.31 -3.08
C ALA A 42 11.18 -6.04 -4.29
N ILE A 43 10.87 -5.04 -5.12
CA ILE A 43 11.71 -4.61 -6.24
C ILE A 43 13.09 -4.20 -5.72
N VAL A 44 13.13 -3.32 -4.73
CA VAL A 44 14.39 -2.79 -4.19
C VAL A 44 15.18 -3.90 -3.49
N SER A 45 14.54 -4.68 -2.64
CA SER A 45 15.18 -5.75 -1.88
C SER A 45 15.72 -6.86 -2.78
N ALA A 46 14.89 -7.39 -3.68
CA ALA A 46 15.29 -8.49 -4.57
C ALA A 46 16.43 -8.08 -5.50
N MET A 47 16.36 -6.88 -6.10
CA MET A 47 17.37 -6.44 -7.06
C MET A 47 18.66 -6.04 -6.37
N SER A 48 18.60 -5.38 -5.21
CA SER A 48 19.80 -5.06 -4.43
C SER A 48 20.56 -6.33 -4.03
N THR A 49 19.85 -7.33 -3.54
CA THR A 49 20.43 -8.63 -3.18
C THR A 49 21.05 -9.31 -4.40
N HIS A 50 20.32 -9.35 -5.51
CA HIS A 50 20.76 -10.00 -6.73
C HIS A 50 22.01 -9.32 -7.33
N CYS A 51 22.02 -8.00 -7.38
CA CYS A 51 23.18 -7.24 -7.86
C CYS A 51 24.41 -7.44 -6.96
N TYR A 52 24.22 -7.48 -5.64
CA TYR A 52 25.30 -7.77 -4.71
C TYR A 52 25.93 -9.16 -4.95
N GLU A 53 25.08 -10.18 -5.11
CA GLU A 53 25.53 -11.57 -5.24
C GLU A 53 26.15 -11.88 -6.61
N THR A 54 25.62 -11.29 -7.69
CA THR A 54 25.95 -11.69 -9.05
C THR A 54 27.01 -10.84 -9.72
N THR A 55 27.15 -9.57 -9.32
CA THR A 55 28.17 -8.68 -9.90
C THR A 55 29.46 -8.63 -9.10
N GLY A 56 29.46 -9.16 -7.89
CA GLY A 56 30.63 -9.10 -6.99
C GLY A 56 31.03 -7.67 -6.61
N LEU A 57 30.14 -6.70 -6.83
CA LEU A 57 30.31 -5.32 -6.40
C LEU A 57 30.17 -5.23 -4.89
N ASP A 58 30.68 -4.14 -4.32
CA ASP A 58 30.81 -3.95 -2.89
C ASP A 58 29.43 -3.89 -2.15
N SER A 59 29.46 -3.57 -0.85
CA SER A 59 28.25 -3.48 0.01
C SER A 59 27.32 -2.31 -0.34
N ALA A 60 27.58 -1.53 -1.40
CA ALA A 60 26.76 -0.38 -1.78
C ALA A 60 25.28 -0.75 -2.01
N TYR A 61 25.04 -1.91 -2.62
CA TYR A 61 23.67 -2.40 -2.85
C TYR A 61 22.91 -2.67 -1.56
N LYS A 62 23.59 -3.27 -0.57
CA LYS A 62 23.01 -3.49 0.75
C LYS A 62 22.69 -2.17 1.45
N THR A 63 23.65 -1.25 1.42
CA THR A 63 23.49 0.08 2.02
C THR A 63 22.35 0.86 1.34
N ALA A 64 22.26 0.81 0.02
CA ALA A 64 21.18 1.44 -0.73
C ALA A 64 19.81 0.88 -0.35
N ASN A 65 19.69 -0.45 -0.23
CA ASN A 65 18.47 -1.12 0.23
C ASN A 65 18.09 -0.69 1.65
N ASP A 66 19.04 -0.72 2.59
CA ASP A 66 18.80 -0.35 3.98
C ASP A 66 18.35 1.13 4.08
N ASN A 67 18.96 2.02 3.33
CA ASN A 67 18.61 3.44 3.26
C ASN A 67 17.23 3.66 2.64
N TRP A 68 16.89 2.92 1.59
CA TRP A 68 15.56 2.97 1.00
C TRP A 68 14.50 2.57 2.03
N TYR A 69 14.72 1.45 2.71
CA TYR A 69 13.81 0.96 3.75
C TYR A 69 13.59 2.00 4.85
N LEU A 70 14.66 2.61 5.33
CA LEU A 70 14.56 3.65 6.37
C LEU A 70 13.76 4.88 5.92
N ARG A 71 13.85 5.26 4.64
CA ARG A 71 13.06 6.38 4.10
C ARG A 71 11.59 6.02 3.88
N ASN A 72 11.27 4.75 3.61
CA ASN A 72 9.95 4.32 3.16
C ASN A 72 9.16 3.53 4.21
N ILE A 73 9.76 3.10 5.32
CA ILE A 73 9.08 2.29 6.35
C ILE A 73 7.81 2.95 6.89
N GLY A 74 7.80 4.28 7.01
CA GLY A 74 6.61 5.01 7.47
C GLY A 74 5.45 4.94 6.46
N PHE A 75 5.74 4.82 5.18
CA PHE A 75 4.73 4.65 4.13
C PHE A 75 4.21 3.22 4.08
N LEU A 76 5.08 2.23 4.28
CA LEU A 76 4.69 0.82 4.39
C LEU A 76 3.75 0.61 5.58
N ASP A 77 4.12 1.11 6.75
CA ASP A 77 3.29 1.05 7.95
C ASP A 77 1.95 1.80 7.79
N LEU A 78 1.95 2.94 7.11
CA LEU A 78 0.72 3.65 6.77
C LEU A 78 -0.19 2.81 5.87
N ALA A 79 0.38 2.18 4.83
CA ALA A 79 -0.38 1.31 3.93
C ALA A 79 -1.03 0.16 4.70
N ASP A 80 -0.29 -0.54 5.55
CA ASP A 80 -0.79 -1.65 6.36
C ASP A 80 -1.96 -1.23 7.26
N ARG A 81 -1.84 -0.09 7.94
CA ARG A 81 -2.90 0.43 8.80
C ARG A 81 -4.16 0.80 8.01
N VAL A 82 -4.00 1.42 6.84
CA VAL A 82 -5.14 1.82 6.00
C VAL A 82 -5.79 0.59 5.37
N ILE A 83 -5.01 -0.37 4.87
CA ILE A 83 -5.53 -1.64 4.35
C ILE A 83 -6.36 -2.34 5.42
N ALA A 84 -5.84 -2.47 6.64
CA ALA A 84 -6.55 -3.08 7.75
C ALA A 84 -7.86 -2.33 8.08
N ARG A 85 -7.85 -1.00 8.06
CA ARG A 85 -9.04 -0.18 8.29
C ARG A 85 -10.11 -0.35 7.21
N LEU A 86 -9.69 -0.55 5.96
CA LEU A 86 -10.59 -0.84 4.83
C LEU A 86 -11.09 -2.30 4.80
N GLY A 87 -10.72 -3.10 5.79
CA GLY A 87 -11.11 -4.51 5.88
C GLY A 87 -10.36 -5.43 4.93
N GLY A 88 -9.28 -4.93 4.31
CA GLY A 88 -8.35 -5.72 3.52
C GLY A 88 -7.28 -6.30 4.43
N THR A 89 -7.12 -7.61 4.39
CA THR A 89 -5.93 -8.26 4.91
C THR A 89 -5.79 -9.59 4.25
N SER A 90 -4.78 -9.81 3.46
CA SER A 90 -4.30 -11.16 3.35
C SER A 90 -2.81 -11.12 3.14
N GLU A 91 -2.09 -11.87 3.95
CA GLU A 91 -0.69 -12.18 3.71
C GLU A 91 -0.49 -12.73 2.28
N ALA A 92 -1.53 -13.39 1.74
CA ALA A 92 -1.49 -13.89 0.37
C ALA A 92 -1.49 -12.77 -0.69
N GLU A 93 -2.27 -11.69 -0.49
CA GLU A 93 -2.30 -10.54 -1.41
C GLU A 93 -1.00 -9.74 -1.32
N GLN A 94 -0.48 -9.53 -0.12
CA GLN A 94 0.83 -8.91 0.09
C GLN A 94 1.93 -9.74 -0.58
N SER A 95 1.99 -11.04 -0.32
CA SER A 95 2.96 -11.95 -0.95
C SER A 95 2.85 -11.98 -2.46
N ALA A 96 1.63 -11.86 -3.02
CA ALA A 96 1.42 -11.76 -4.46
C ALA A 96 1.99 -10.44 -5.03
N ALA A 97 1.80 -9.32 -4.35
CA ALA A 97 2.36 -8.03 -4.74
C ALA A 97 3.88 -8.03 -4.70
N GLU A 98 4.47 -8.61 -3.66
CA GLU A 98 5.91 -8.79 -3.51
C GLU A 98 6.48 -9.69 -4.62
N THR A 99 5.83 -10.81 -4.90
CA THR A 99 6.23 -11.73 -5.97
C THR A 99 6.14 -11.04 -7.33
N TYR A 100 5.08 -10.28 -7.58
CA TYR A 100 4.91 -9.54 -8.84
C TYR A 100 6.01 -8.49 -9.02
N GLY A 101 6.29 -7.67 -8.01
CA GLY A 101 7.35 -6.67 -8.04
C GLY A 101 8.73 -7.29 -8.29
N GLY A 102 9.08 -8.33 -7.53
CA GLY A 102 10.32 -9.05 -7.69
C GLY A 102 10.47 -9.67 -9.09
N THR A 103 9.42 -10.27 -9.62
CA THR A 103 9.42 -10.86 -10.97
C THR A 103 9.63 -9.81 -12.06
N GLN A 104 9.01 -8.65 -11.94
CA GLN A 104 9.15 -7.56 -12.90
C GLN A 104 10.59 -7.06 -12.97
N ILE A 105 11.23 -6.78 -11.86
CA ILE A 105 12.59 -6.27 -11.86
C ILE A 105 13.59 -7.32 -12.34
N MET A 106 13.39 -8.58 -12.00
CA MET A 106 14.24 -9.67 -12.49
C MET A 106 14.08 -9.88 -14.01
N SER A 107 12.88 -9.68 -14.54
CA SER A 107 12.68 -9.69 -15.99
C SER A 107 13.47 -8.58 -16.68
N ALA A 108 13.43 -7.36 -16.15
CA ALA A 108 14.21 -6.23 -16.68
C ALA A 108 15.71 -6.49 -16.60
N TYR A 109 16.19 -7.02 -15.48
CA TYR A 109 17.58 -7.41 -15.33
C TYR A 109 18.00 -8.45 -16.36
N ASN A 110 17.20 -9.49 -16.56
CA ASN A 110 17.51 -10.57 -17.49
C ASN A 110 17.59 -10.09 -18.96
N GLN A 111 16.84 -9.06 -19.31
CA GLN A 111 16.82 -8.45 -20.64
C GLN A 111 17.96 -7.42 -20.84
N ALA A 112 18.59 -6.95 -19.78
CA ALA A 112 19.69 -6.01 -19.89
C ALA A 112 20.91 -6.66 -20.57
N GLU A 113 21.50 -5.96 -21.54
CA GLU A 113 22.69 -6.45 -22.25
C GLU A 113 23.92 -6.44 -21.33
N ASP A 114 24.07 -5.39 -20.53
CA ASP A 114 25.14 -5.23 -19.55
C ASP A 114 24.55 -5.20 -18.12
N LYS A 115 24.76 -6.29 -17.40
CA LYS A 115 24.24 -6.50 -16.04
C LYS A 115 24.88 -5.54 -15.02
N ASP A 116 26.16 -5.26 -15.20
CA ASP A 116 26.91 -4.38 -14.31
C ASP A 116 26.41 -2.93 -14.43
N THR A 117 26.25 -2.47 -15.67
CA THR A 117 25.65 -1.15 -15.94
C THR A 117 24.21 -1.06 -15.41
N PHE A 118 23.41 -2.11 -15.59
CA PHE A 118 22.06 -2.15 -15.03
C PHE A 118 22.05 -2.03 -13.50
N CYS A 119 22.90 -2.79 -12.84
CA CYS A 119 22.99 -2.77 -11.38
C CYS A 119 23.46 -1.41 -10.84
N ARG A 120 24.44 -0.77 -11.48
CA ARG A 120 24.91 0.58 -11.09
C ARG A 120 23.81 1.62 -11.23
N ALA A 121 23.11 1.61 -12.36
CA ALA A 121 21.98 2.50 -12.60
C ALA A 121 20.84 2.27 -11.59
N PHE A 122 20.59 1.01 -11.23
CA PHE A 122 19.59 0.67 -10.21
C PHE A 122 19.96 1.24 -8.84
N VAL A 123 21.20 1.04 -8.38
CA VAL A 123 21.65 1.59 -7.09
C VAL A 123 21.57 3.11 -7.06
N GLU A 124 21.92 3.78 -8.15
CA GLU A 124 21.80 5.24 -8.26
C GLU A 124 20.33 5.70 -8.12
N GLN A 125 19.38 5.00 -8.72
CA GLN A 125 17.96 5.31 -8.58
C GLN A 125 17.46 5.10 -7.15
N VAL A 126 17.91 4.04 -6.48
CA VAL A 126 17.58 3.78 -5.07
C VAL A 126 18.16 4.89 -4.18
N GLU A 127 19.42 5.23 -4.33
CA GLU A 127 20.11 6.24 -3.50
C GLU A 127 19.57 7.65 -3.71
N SER A 128 19.22 8.00 -4.95
CA SER A 128 18.64 9.31 -5.28
C SER A 128 17.20 9.48 -4.75
N GLY A 129 16.57 8.41 -4.27
CA GLY A 129 15.17 8.40 -3.86
C GLY A 129 14.18 8.37 -5.04
N ALA A 130 14.65 8.14 -6.27
CA ALA A 130 13.77 8.03 -7.43
C ALA A 130 12.78 6.87 -7.31
N LEU A 131 13.14 5.81 -6.58
CA LEU A 131 12.31 4.64 -6.31
C LEU A 131 11.58 4.72 -4.96
N ASP A 132 11.58 5.86 -4.28
CA ASP A 132 10.83 6.04 -3.05
C ASP A 132 9.32 6.04 -3.32
N ILE A 133 8.54 5.52 -2.39
CA ILE A 133 7.07 5.33 -2.53
C ILE A 133 6.36 6.66 -2.83
N ASP A 134 6.79 7.75 -2.20
CA ASP A 134 6.23 9.08 -2.43
C ASP A 134 6.47 9.61 -3.85
N LYS A 135 7.47 9.11 -4.56
CA LYS A 135 7.76 9.43 -5.95
C LYS A 135 7.04 8.51 -6.93
N GLN A 136 6.96 7.22 -6.58
CA GLN A 136 6.40 6.21 -7.47
C GLN A 136 4.86 6.14 -7.36
N LEU A 137 4.30 6.31 -6.17
CA LEU A 137 2.88 6.11 -5.87
C LEU A 137 2.26 7.31 -5.11
N PRO A 138 2.46 8.57 -5.57
CA PRO A 138 2.05 9.75 -4.83
C PRO A 138 0.53 9.85 -4.64
N ALA A 139 -0.26 9.38 -5.61
CA ALA A 139 -1.72 9.43 -5.53
C ALA A 139 -2.27 8.46 -4.47
N ALA A 140 -1.78 7.23 -4.44
CA ALA A 140 -2.16 6.25 -3.44
C ALA A 140 -1.72 6.69 -2.03
N LEU A 141 -0.53 7.26 -1.91
CA LEU A 141 -0.03 7.81 -0.66
C LEU A 141 -0.92 8.95 -0.14
N ALA A 142 -1.33 9.87 -0.99
CA ALA A 142 -2.22 10.97 -0.60
C ALA A 142 -3.60 10.47 -0.12
N LYS A 143 -4.18 9.47 -0.81
CA LYS A 143 -5.43 8.83 -0.38
C LYS A 143 -5.27 8.16 0.99
N ALA A 144 -4.18 7.41 1.19
CA ALA A 144 -3.90 6.74 2.46
C ALA A 144 -3.76 7.74 3.62
N GLN A 145 -3.05 8.84 3.42
CA GLN A 145 -2.90 9.92 4.40
C GLN A 145 -4.24 10.57 4.76
N ALA A 146 -5.11 10.80 3.78
CA ALA A 146 -6.43 11.35 4.01
C ALA A 146 -7.31 10.43 4.86
N ILE A 147 -7.27 9.12 4.64
CA ILE A 147 -8.01 8.13 5.44
C ILE A 147 -7.42 8.05 6.86
N ALA A 148 -6.11 8.02 7.00
CA ALA A 148 -5.46 7.91 8.30
C ALA A 148 -5.69 9.13 9.21
N SER A 149 -6.05 10.29 8.63
CA SER A 149 -6.31 11.53 9.36
C SER A 149 -7.76 11.67 9.87
N GLN A 150 -8.65 10.77 9.53
CA GLN A 150 -10.05 10.73 9.98
C GLN A 150 -10.17 9.95 11.29
#